data_8d0ee42e0b580462ac13c63b16ca2222
#
_entry.id   8d0ee42e0b580462ac13c63b16ca2222
#
_cell.length_a   1.000
_cell.length_b   1.000
_cell.length_c   1.000
_cell.angle_alpha   90.00
_cell.angle_beta   90.00
_cell.angle_gamma   90.00
#
_symmetry.space_group_name_H-M   'P 1'
#
loop_
_entity.id
_entity.type
_entity.pdbx_description
1 polymer ?
#
loop_
_entity_poly.entity_id
_entity_poly.type
_entity_poly.pdbx_seq_one_letter_code
_entity_poly.pdbx_strand_id
1 'polypeptide(L)'
;TGAKIVSKLSELTPEDLGFAGIVEERCERDDALTYITECKNPKALTILIRGGTNHVMSEVERAMKDALGDICATLESSKIVAGGGAIEIEVSKRLREFASTTHGRERLAIEEFAKALEFIPITLAENAGMDSIDVLTELKTSHESGNSNHGLNLFSGKIEDTSKAGIIEPLKVKTQAIASASEVAIMILRIDDVIAARKPSERDI
;
A
#
# COMPACT_ATOMS: atom_id res chain seq x y z
N THR A 1 4.02 -10.17 28.51
CA THR A 1 4.09 -10.61 29.90
C THR A 1 2.77 -10.46 30.65
N GLY A 2 1.89 -9.54 30.23
CA GLY A 2 0.68 -9.17 30.98
C GLY A 2 0.91 -8.20 32.15
N ALA A 3 2.16 -7.74 32.33
CA ALA A 3 2.49 -6.75 33.36
C ALA A 3 1.88 -5.39 33.03
N LYS A 4 1.57 -4.62 34.05
CA LYS A 4 1.13 -3.23 33.94
C LYS A 4 2.33 -2.29 34.13
N ILE A 5 2.43 -1.28 33.28
CA ILE A 5 3.50 -0.29 33.37
C ILE A 5 3.13 0.75 34.44
N VAL A 6 4.00 0.92 35.43
CA VAL A 6 3.87 1.94 36.46
C VAL A 6 5.02 2.93 36.39
N SER A 7 4.75 4.21 36.65
CA SER A 7 5.75 5.28 36.54
C SER A 7 6.56 5.45 37.82
N LYS A 8 6.05 5.01 38.98
CA LYS A 8 6.71 5.12 40.27
C LYS A 8 6.77 3.77 40.97
N LEU A 9 7.93 3.45 41.56
CA LEU A 9 8.11 2.22 42.33
C LEU A 9 7.16 2.11 43.52
N SER A 10 6.74 3.24 44.11
CA SER A 10 5.77 3.27 45.21
C SER A 10 4.34 2.88 44.84
N GLU A 11 4.03 2.84 43.54
CA GLU A 11 2.72 2.47 43.00
C GLU A 11 2.68 0.99 42.55
N LEU A 12 3.82 0.28 42.65
CA LEU A 12 3.91 -1.11 42.21
C LEU A 12 3.18 -2.03 43.20
N THR A 13 2.21 -2.77 42.69
CA THR A 13 1.48 -3.80 43.43
C THR A 13 1.76 -5.20 42.87
N PRO A 14 1.59 -6.28 43.64
CA PRO A 14 1.71 -7.64 43.13
C PRO A 14 0.78 -7.97 41.94
N GLU A 15 -0.32 -7.25 41.80
CA GLU A 15 -1.28 -7.41 40.72
C GLU A 15 -0.79 -6.82 39.36
N ASP A 16 0.21 -5.95 39.42
CA ASP A 16 0.81 -5.33 38.24
C ASP A 16 1.90 -6.21 37.60
N LEU A 17 2.26 -7.32 38.27
CA LEU A 17 3.28 -8.24 37.80
C LEU A 17 2.79 -9.09 36.63
N GLY A 18 3.67 -9.29 35.66
CA GLY A 18 3.46 -10.22 34.55
C GLY A 18 4.22 -11.53 34.75
N PHE A 19 4.11 -12.39 33.75
CA PHE A 19 4.84 -13.66 33.70
C PHE A 19 5.68 -13.75 32.44
N ALA A 20 6.95 -14.15 32.61
CA ALA A 20 7.83 -14.55 31.52
C ALA A 20 8.53 -15.85 31.93
N GLY A 21 8.65 -16.80 31.02
CA GLY A 21 9.36 -18.06 31.26
C GLY A 21 10.87 -17.82 31.28
N ILE A 22 11.37 -17.05 30.33
CA ILE A 22 12.80 -16.72 30.21
C ILE A 22 12.97 -15.22 30.02
N VAL A 23 13.89 -14.64 30.78
CA VAL A 23 14.39 -13.28 30.57
C VAL A 23 15.90 -13.40 30.46
N GLU A 24 16.47 -13.06 29.30
CA GLU A 24 17.90 -13.17 29.06
C GLU A 24 18.40 -11.92 28.33
N GLU A 25 19.64 -11.55 28.64
CA GLU A 25 20.35 -10.52 27.89
C GLU A 25 21.34 -11.18 26.94
N ARG A 26 21.25 -10.81 25.66
CA ARG A 26 22.19 -11.24 24.63
C ARG A 26 22.96 -10.04 24.12
N CYS A 27 24.27 -10.07 24.32
CA CYS A 27 25.17 -9.08 23.75
C CYS A 27 25.53 -9.51 22.32
N GLU A 28 25.18 -8.71 21.37
CA GLU A 28 25.53 -8.90 19.96
C GLU A 28 26.32 -7.69 19.47
N ARG A 29 27.63 -7.88 19.30
CA ARG A 29 28.62 -6.83 19.06
C ARG A 29 28.61 -5.78 20.19
N ASP A 30 28.20 -4.53 19.86
CA ASP A 30 28.16 -3.41 20.79
C ASP A 30 26.77 -3.17 21.41
N ASP A 31 25.76 -3.94 20.99
CA ASP A 31 24.39 -3.80 21.46
C ASP A 31 24.00 -4.94 22.42
N ALA A 32 23.48 -4.57 23.58
CA ALA A 32 22.90 -5.50 24.55
C ALA A 32 21.37 -5.47 24.40
N LEU A 33 20.77 -6.61 24.02
CA LEU A 33 19.33 -6.76 23.84
C LEU A 33 18.76 -7.69 24.90
N THR A 34 17.72 -7.24 25.59
CA THR A 34 16.98 -8.07 26.55
C THR A 34 15.84 -8.81 25.87
N TYR A 35 15.89 -10.14 25.87
CA TYR A 35 14.87 -11.02 25.35
C TYR A 35 13.95 -11.49 26.45
N ILE A 36 12.64 -11.36 26.22
CA ILE A 36 11.58 -11.84 27.10
C ILE A 36 10.78 -12.86 26.32
N THR A 37 10.90 -14.14 26.68
CA THR A 37 10.29 -15.24 25.94
C THR A 37 9.45 -16.14 26.84
N GLU A 38 8.73 -17.09 26.25
CA GLU A 38 7.85 -18.04 26.93
C GLU A 38 6.78 -17.37 27.82
N CYS A 39 6.20 -16.27 27.33
CA CYS A 39 5.07 -15.64 28.00
C CYS A 39 3.79 -16.50 27.84
N LYS A 40 3.01 -16.64 28.92
CA LYS A 40 1.78 -17.45 28.92
C LYS A 40 0.71 -16.93 27.95
N ASN A 41 0.62 -15.61 27.78
CA ASN A 41 -0.33 -14.97 26.89
C ASN A 41 0.29 -13.74 26.23
N PRO A 42 1.16 -13.93 25.21
CA PRO A 42 1.83 -12.81 24.54
C PRO A 42 0.82 -12.02 23.73
N LYS A 43 0.65 -10.72 24.05
CA LYS A 43 -0.23 -9.79 23.31
C LYS A 43 0.54 -8.98 22.27
N ALA A 44 1.86 -9.05 22.28
CA ALA A 44 2.75 -8.36 21.36
C ALA A 44 3.95 -9.24 21.05
N LEU A 45 4.52 -9.03 19.87
CA LEU A 45 5.77 -9.65 19.45
C LEU A 45 6.66 -8.57 18.82
N THR A 46 7.96 -8.83 18.81
CA THR A 46 8.95 -7.94 18.19
C THR A 46 9.56 -8.65 16.99
N ILE A 47 9.63 -7.95 15.88
CA ILE A 47 10.37 -8.40 14.68
C ILE A 47 11.67 -7.60 14.65
N LEU A 48 12.81 -8.28 14.87
CA LEU A 48 14.12 -7.67 14.82
C LEU A 48 14.69 -7.76 13.40
N ILE A 49 14.87 -6.58 12.78
CA ILE A 49 15.45 -6.45 11.44
C ILE A 49 16.93 -6.13 11.57
N ARG A 50 17.77 -6.90 10.87
CA ARG A 50 19.21 -6.71 10.81
C ARG A 50 19.68 -6.57 9.37
N GLY A 51 20.65 -5.71 9.14
CA GLY A 51 21.21 -5.49 7.82
C GLY A 51 22.59 -4.88 7.87
N GLY A 52 23.30 -4.92 6.76
CA GLY A 52 24.67 -4.41 6.66
C GLY A 52 24.77 -2.88 6.64
N THR A 53 23.68 -2.18 6.29
CA THR A 53 23.62 -0.70 6.23
C THR A 53 22.28 -0.19 6.73
N ASN A 54 22.27 1.05 7.22
CA ASN A 54 21.03 1.71 7.68
C ASN A 54 19.99 1.83 6.55
N HIS A 55 20.43 2.07 5.31
CA HIS A 55 19.52 2.13 4.16
C HIS A 55 18.79 0.81 3.91
N VAL A 56 19.52 -0.31 3.94
CA VAL A 56 18.92 -1.64 3.79
C VAL A 56 17.95 -1.95 4.91
N MET A 57 18.31 -1.63 6.17
CA MET A 57 17.42 -1.85 7.32
C MET A 57 16.14 -1.03 7.22
N SER A 58 16.24 0.25 6.85
CA SER A 58 15.08 1.13 6.68
C SER A 58 14.16 0.66 5.55
N GLU A 59 14.72 0.17 4.45
CA GLU A 59 13.94 -0.35 3.33
C GLU A 59 13.21 -1.66 3.69
N VAL A 60 13.90 -2.57 4.38
CA VAL A 60 13.26 -3.81 4.89
C VAL A 60 12.18 -3.48 5.92
N GLU A 61 12.42 -2.52 6.82
CA GLU A 61 11.42 -2.08 7.80
C GLU A 61 10.16 -1.53 7.08
N ARG A 62 10.35 -0.70 6.04
CA ARG A 62 9.25 -0.16 5.24
C ARG A 62 8.47 -1.27 4.56
N ALA A 63 9.15 -2.18 3.86
CA ALA A 63 8.54 -3.31 3.18
C ALA A 63 7.76 -4.24 4.14
N MET A 64 8.31 -4.47 5.35
CA MET A 64 7.62 -5.26 6.38
C MET A 64 6.36 -4.56 6.91
N LYS A 65 6.41 -3.24 7.13
CA LYS A 65 5.24 -2.45 7.56
C LYS A 65 4.15 -2.48 6.50
N ASP A 66 4.51 -2.32 5.23
CA ASP A 66 3.57 -2.37 4.11
C ASP A 66 2.90 -3.75 4.02
N ALA A 67 3.68 -4.84 4.05
CA ALA A 67 3.16 -6.20 4.02
C ALA A 67 2.22 -6.52 5.20
N LEU A 68 2.59 -6.10 6.41
CA LEU A 68 1.73 -6.27 7.59
C LEU A 68 0.46 -5.44 7.50
N GLY A 69 0.52 -4.23 6.93
CA GLY A 69 -0.63 -3.38 6.66
C GLY A 69 -1.63 -4.06 5.72
N ASP A 70 -1.15 -4.64 4.63
CA ASP A 70 -1.97 -5.37 3.66
C ASP A 70 -2.63 -6.62 4.27
N ILE A 71 -1.88 -7.37 5.10
CA ILE A 71 -2.44 -8.52 5.83
C ILE A 71 -3.54 -8.06 6.78
N CYS A 72 -3.32 -7.00 7.57
CA CYS A 72 -4.33 -6.46 8.48
C CYS A 72 -5.58 -5.99 7.72
N ALA A 73 -5.41 -5.24 6.63
CA ALA A 73 -6.50 -4.76 5.80
C ALA A 73 -7.32 -5.92 5.18
N THR A 74 -6.63 -7.00 4.79
CA THR A 74 -7.26 -8.21 4.26
C THR A 74 -8.05 -8.95 5.35
N LEU A 75 -7.49 -9.10 6.54
CA LEU A 75 -8.18 -9.75 7.67
C LEU A 75 -9.42 -8.99 8.10
N GLU A 76 -9.38 -7.64 8.08
CA GLU A 76 -10.52 -6.80 8.41
C GLU A 76 -11.64 -6.86 7.37
N SER A 77 -11.29 -6.79 6.08
CA SER A 77 -12.26 -6.70 4.98
C SER A 77 -12.68 -8.06 4.43
N SER A 78 -11.83 -9.09 4.59
CA SER A 78 -11.98 -10.44 4.01
C SER A 78 -12.22 -10.46 2.50
N LYS A 79 -11.72 -9.42 1.80
CA LYS A 79 -11.88 -9.26 0.35
C LYS A 79 -10.56 -8.92 -0.30
N ILE A 80 -10.24 -9.69 -1.34
CA ILE A 80 -9.03 -9.52 -2.16
C ILE A 80 -9.41 -9.34 -3.62
N VAL A 81 -8.51 -8.74 -4.38
CA VAL A 81 -8.60 -8.56 -5.83
C VAL A 81 -7.28 -8.97 -6.49
N ALA A 82 -7.31 -9.23 -7.79
CA ALA A 82 -6.13 -9.48 -8.58
C ALA A 82 -5.26 -8.20 -8.65
N GLY A 83 -3.95 -8.34 -8.43
CA GLY A 83 -2.98 -7.27 -8.51
C GLY A 83 -2.39 -7.09 -9.92
N GLY A 84 -1.26 -6.38 -10.01
CA GLY A 84 -0.59 -6.15 -11.28
C GLY A 84 -1.37 -5.27 -12.27
N GLY A 85 -2.20 -4.35 -11.77
CA GLY A 85 -3.01 -3.46 -12.59
C GLY A 85 -4.29 -4.08 -13.17
N ALA A 86 -4.62 -5.34 -12.81
CA ALA A 86 -5.79 -6.04 -13.33
C ALA A 86 -7.10 -5.31 -13.00
N ILE A 87 -7.29 -4.92 -11.74
CA ILE A 87 -8.52 -4.26 -11.30
C ILE A 87 -8.68 -2.88 -11.92
N GLU A 88 -7.58 -2.14 -12.11
CA GLU A 88 -7.58 -0.82 -12.72
C GLU A 88 -8.05 -0.88 -14.17
N ILE A 89 -7.58 -1.86 -14.93
CA ILE A 89 -8.01 -2.08 -16.33
C ILE A 89 -9.48 -2.51 -16.40
N GLU A 90 -9.91 -3.41 -15.52
CA GLU A 90 -11.31 -3.85 -15.50
C GLU A 90 -12.25 -2.69 -15.14
N VAL A 91 -11.89 -1.86 -14.16
CA VAL A 91 -12.67 -0.66 -13.79
C VAL A 91 -12.65 0.36 -14.92
N SER A 92 -11.49 0.61 -15.57
CA SER A 92 -11.39 1.48 -16.73
C SER A 92 -12.31 1.04 -17.86
N LYS A 93 -12.35 -0.27 -18.18
CA LYS A 93 -13.26 -0.85 -19.17
C LYS A 93 -14.73 -0.55 -18.83
N ARG A 94 -15.14 -0.85 -17.58
CA ARG A 94 -16.51 -0.60 -17.12
C ARG A 94 -16.89 0.89 -17.16
N LEU A 95 -15.97 1.77 -16.82
CA LEU A 95 -16.18 3.20 -16.94
C LEU A 95 -16.37 3.66 -18.38
N ARG A 96 -15.62 3.09 -19.33
CA ARG A 96 -15.83 3.38 -20.76
C ARG A 96 -17.17 2.86 -21.28
N GLU A 97 -17.60 1.68 -20.84
CA GLU A 97 -18.94 1.16 -21.12
C GLU A 97 -20.02 2.10 -20.57
N PHE A 98 -19.86 2.58 -19.33
CA PHE A 98 -20.76 3.55 -18.72
C PHE A 98 -20.72 4.91 -19.44
N ALA A 99 -19.55 5.40 -19.81
CA ALA A 99 -19.40 6.64 -20.58
C ALA A 99 -20.18 6.62 -21.91
N SER A 100 -20.31 5.46 -22.55
CA SER A 100 -21.08 5.30 -23.79
C SER A 100 -22.59 5.55 -23.60
N THR A 101 -23.09 5.40 -22.37
CA THR A 101 -24.48 5.68 -22.02
C THR A 101 -24.75 7.12 -21.60
N THR A 102 -23.68 7.90 -21.38
CA THR A 102 -23.71 9.28 -20.87
C THR A 102 -23.40 10.25 -22.01
N HIS A 103 -23.92 11.48 -21.94
CA HIS A 103 -23.76 12.48 -22.98
C HIS A 103 -23.08 13.77 -22.46
N GLY A 104 -22.52 14.55 -23.39
CA GLY A 104 -21.97 15.86 -23.09
C GLY A 104 -20.66 15.84 -22.30
N ARG A 105 -20.48 16.83 -21.42
CA ARG A 105 -19.23 17.03 -20.67
C ARG A 105 -18.98 15.94 -19.65
N GLU A 106 -20.01 15.33 -19.10
CA GLU A 106 -19.91 14.24 -18.12
C GLU A 106 -19.23 13.02 -18.73
N ARG A 107 -19.56 12.69 -19.98
CA ARG A 107 -18.89 11.61 -20.71
C ARG A 107 -17.39 11.81 -20.79
N LEU A 108 -16.95 13.03 -21.15
CA LEU A 108 -15.52 13.34 -21.24
C LEU A 108 -14.81 13.17 -19.90
N ALA A 109 -15.44 13.61 -18.80
CA ALA A 109 -14.87 13.43 -17.46
C ALA A 109 -14.72 11.96 -17.08
N ILE A 110 -15.71 11.11 -17.41
CA ILE A 110 -15.66 9.67 -17.14
C ILE A 110 -14.55 9.00 -17.98
N GLU A 111 -14.42 9.37 -19.25
CA GLU A 111 -13.37 8.86 -20.14
C GLU A 111 -11.96 9.23 -19.63
N GLU A 112 -11.76 10.47 -19.16
CA GLU A 112 -10.47 10.91 -18.60
C GLU A 112 -10.18 10.22 -17.26
N PHE A 113 -11.20 9.98 -16.42
CA PHE A 113 -11.03 9.21 -15.20
C PHE A 113 -10.62 7.75 -15.49
N ALA A 114 -11.23 7.13 -16.50
CA ALA A 114 -10.85 5.80 -16.97
C ALA A 114 -9.38 5.75 -17.44
N LYS A 115 -8.92 6.78 -18.17
CA LYS A 115 -7.51 6.91 -18.57
C LYS A 115 -6.57 7.06 -17.37
N ALA A 116 -6.99 7.82 -16.34
CA ALA A 116 -6.17 7.98 -15.14
C ALA A 116 -5.93 6.66 -14.41
N LEU A 117 -6.89 5.73 -14.40
CA LEU A 117 -6.70 4.39 -13.84
C LEU A 117 -5.70 3.55 -14.66
N GLU A 118 -5.69 3.71 -15.97
CA GLU A 118 -4.76 3.01 -16.86
C GLU A 118 -3.29 3.44 -16.65
N PHE A 119 -3.07 4.60 -16.02
CA PHE A 119 -1.73 5.08 -15.71
C PHE A 119 -0.99 4.18 -14.70
N ILE A 120 -1.71 3.47 -13.84
CA ILE A 120 -1.12 2.56 -12.86
C ILE A 120 -0.38 1.40 -13.53
N PRO A 121 -1.00 0.56 -14.39
CA PRO A 121 -0.27 -0.49 -15.09
C PRO A 121 0.78 0.04 -16.08
N ILE A 122 0.58 1.22 -16.68
CA ILE A 122 1.61 1.88 -17.50
C ILE A 122 2.87 2.13 -16.67
N THR A 123 2.73 2.76 -15.51
CA THR A 123 3.86 3.05 -14.61
C THR A 123 4.54 1.77 -14.10
N LEU A 124 3.76 0.72 -13.83
CA LEU A 124 4.32 -0.59 -13.46
C LEU A 124 5.20 -1.16 -14.59
N ALA A 125 4.74 -1.09 -15.84
CA ALA A 125 5.50 -1.56 -17.00
C ALA A 125 6.79 -0.74 -17.21
N GLU A 126 6.70 0.58 -17.13
CA GLU A 126 7.86 1.49 -17.25
C GLU A 126 8.92 1.22 -16.17
N ASN A 127 8.50 1.06 -14.91
CA ASN A 127 9.40 0.74 -13.80
C ASN A 127 10.09 -0.63 -13.96
N ALA A 128 9.45 -1.55 -14.68
CA ALA A 128 10.01 -2.85 -15.04
C ALA A 128 10.87 -2.82 -16.31
N GLY A 129 10.99 -1.67 -16.98
CA GLY A 129 11.72 -1.53 -18.24
C GLY A 129 11.03 -2.18 -19.44
N MET A 130 9.71 -2.36 -19.38
CA MET A 130 8.89 -2.92 -20.45
C MET A 130 8.27 -1.80 -21.30
N ASP A 131 7.88 -2.13 -22.54
CA ASP A 131 7.12 -1.19 -23.37
C ASP A 131 5.70 -1.04 -22.81
N SER A 132 5.40 0.14 -22.29
CA SER A 132 4.14 0.43 -21.62
C SER A 132 2.93 0.43 -22.58
N ILE A 133 3.15 0.72 -23.86
CA ILE A 133 2.10 0.73 -24.89
C ILE A 133 1.69 -0.71 -25.23
N ASP A 134 2.67 -1.57 -25.44
CA ASP A 134 2.43 -2.99 -25.74
C ASP A 134 1.73 -3.67 -24.57
N VAL A 135 2.23 -3.46 -23.34
CA VAL A 135 1.62 -4.01 -22.10
C VAL A 135 0.19 -3.53 -21.94
N LEU A 136 -0.09 -2.24 -22.11
CA LEU A 136 -1.45 -1.70 -21.97
C LEU A 136 -2.39 -2.28 -23.02
N THR A 137 -1.93 -2.41 -24.27
CA THR A 137 -2.72 -2.95 -25.38
C THR A 137 -3.07 -4.42 -25.14
N GLU A 138 -2.10 -5.22 -24.70
CA GLU A 138 -2.30 -6.63 -24.38
C GLU A 138 -3.24 -6.82 -23.18
N LEU A 139 -3.09 -6.02 -22.11
CA LEU A 139 -3.99 -6.02 -20.95
C LEU A 139 -5.43 -5.71 -21.38
N LYS A 140 -5.65 -4.67 -22.17
CA LYS A 140 -6.99 -4.32 -22.67
C LYS A 140 -7.60 -5.45 -23.49
N THR A 141 -6.85 -6.01 -24.44
CA THR A 141 -7.29 -7.12 -25.28
C THR A 141 -7.66 -8.34 -24.43
N SER A 142 -6.89 -8.65 -23.41
CA SER A 142 -7.16 -9.74 -22.50
C SER A 142 -8.45 -9.51 -21.72
N HIS A 143 -8.69 -8.32 -21.19
CA HIS A 143 -9.91 -7.96 -20.45
C HIS A 143 -11.14 -7.89 -21.34
N GLU A 144 -11.00 -7.47 -22.61
CA GLU A 144 -12.07 -7.54 -23.60
C GLU A 144 -12.47 -8.98 -23.90
N SER A 145 -11.52 -9.90 -23.87
CA SER A 145 -11.76 -11.35 -24.02
C SER A 145 -12.39 -12.01 -22.79
N GLY A 146 -12.66 -11.24 -21.71
CA GLY A 146 -13.34 -11.73 -20.50
C GLY A 146 -12.42 -12.16 -19.37
N ASN A 147 -11.11 -12.01 -19.50
CA ASN A 147 -10.13 -12.39 -18.48
C ASN A 147 -9.92 -11.26 -17.45
N SER A 148 -10.88 -11.06 -16.55
CA SER A 148 -10.88 -9.94 -15.59
C SER A 148 -9.78 -9.99 -14.53
N ASN A 149 -9.10 -11.12 -14.33
CA ASN A 149 -8.03 -11.30 -13.36
C ASN A 149 -6.63 -11.23 -13.99
N HIS A 150 -6.54 -10.92 -15.30
CA HIS A 150 -5.27 -10.78 -15.96
C HIS A 150 -4.61 -9.45 -15.61
N GLY A 151 -3.40 -9.50 -15.12
CA GLY A 151 -2.56 -8.36 -14.75
C GLY A 151 -1.12 -8.58 -15.17
N LEU A 152 -0.30 -7.57 -14.98
CA LEU A 152 1.13 -7.64 -15.27
C LEU A 152 1.86 -8.34 -14.12
N ASN A 153 2.49 -9.48 -14.42
CA ASN A 153 3.43 -10.11 -13.50
C ASN A 153 4.84 -9.60 -13.78
N LEU A 154 5.37 -8.77 -12.90
CA LEU A 154 6.70 -8.16 -13.04
C LEU A 154 7.85 -9.18 -12.96
N PHE A 155 7.63 -10.33 -12.30
CA PHE A 155 8.65 -11.38 -12.17
C PHE A 155 8.80 -12.20 -13.46
N SER A 156 7.69 -12.50 -14.14
CA SER A 156 7.71 -13.23 -15.41
C SER A 156 7.79 -12.31 -16.63
N GLY A 157 7.50 -11.02 -16.47
CA GLY A 157 7.41 -10.05 -17.56
C GLY A 157 6.24 -10.34 -18.51
N LYS A 158 5.15 -10.98 -18.02
CA LYS A 158 4.02 -11.42 -18.85
C LYS A 158 2.69 -10.99 -18.25
N ILE A 159 1.70 -10.92 -19.12
CA ILE A 159 0.30 -10.75 -18.74
C ILE A 159 -0.30 -12.13 -18.51
N GLU A 160 -0.75 -12.38 -17.30
CA GLU A 160 -1.32 -13.68 -16.88
C GLU A 160 -2.35 -13.47 -15.76
N ASP A 161 -3.04 -14.57 -15.39
CA ASP A 161 -3.97 -14.55 -14.25
C ASP A 161 -3.19 -14.35 -12.94
N THR A 162 -3.09 -13.08 -12.52
CA THR A 162 -2.34 -12.68 -11.33
C THR A 162 -2.93 -13.24 -10.04
N SER A 163 -4.23 -13.52 -10.01
CA SER A 163 -4.87 -14.18 -8.88
C SER A 163 -4.33 -15.61 -8.69
N LYS A 164 -4.16 -16.37 -9.78
CA LYS A 164 -3.55 -17.71 -9.72
C LYS A 164 -2.05 -17.67 -9.46
N ALA A 165 -1.38 -16.63 -9.93
CA ALA A 165 0.04 -16.41 -9.66
C ALA A 165 0.33 -15.99 -8.22
N GLY A 166 -0.71 -15.75 -7.39
CA GLY A 166 -0.56 -15.30 -6.01
C GLY A 166 -0.28 -13.80 -5.86
N ILE A 167 -0.43 -13.02 -6.93
CA ILE A 167 -0.30 -11.55 -6.92
C ILE A 167 -1.69 -10.98 -6.62
N ILE A 168 -1.94 -10.74 -5.35
CA ILE A 168 -3.24 -10.31 -4.83
C ILE A 168 -3.08 -9.05 -3.99
N GLU A 169 -4.13 -8.24 -3.93
CA GLU A 169 -4.18 -7.02 -3.16
C GLU A 169 -5.48 -6.93 -2.35
N PRO A 170 -5.46 -6.26 -1.18
CA PRO A 170 -6.68 -6.03 -0.42
C PRO A 170 -7.63 -5.08 -1.19
N LEU A 171 -8.90 -5.44 -1.31
CA LEU A 171 -9.90 -4.57 -1.95
C LEU A 171 -9.98 -3.19 -1.26
N LYS A 172 -9.83 -3.16 0.07
CA LYS A 172 -9.89 -1.92 0.87
C LYS A 172 -8.83 -0.90 0.43
N VAL A 173 -7.62 -1.35 0.09
CA VAL A 173 -6.53 -0.48 -0.40
C VAL A 173 -6.93 0.17 -1.72
N LYS A 174 -7.47 -0.59 -2.67
CA LYS A 174 -7.89 -0.06 -3.98
C LYS A 174 -9.04 0.94 -3.86
N THR A 175 -10.06 0.60 -3.08
CA THR A 175 -11.21 1.52 -2.88
C THR A 175 -10.79 2.80 -2.18
N GLN A 176 -9.91 2.73 -1.17
CA GLN A 176 -9.41 3.90 -0.48
C GLN A 176 -8.53 4.77 -1.40
N ALA A 177 -7.66 4.16 -2.19
CA ALA A 177 -6.80 4.88 -3.13
C ALA A 177 -7.63 5.68 -4.15
N ILE A 178 -8.63 5.06 -4.75
CA ILE A 178 -9.53 5.72 -5.72
C ILE A 178 -10.33 6.85 -5.04
N ALA A 179 -10.88 6.61 -3.86
CA ALA A 179 -11.65 7.61 -3.12
C ALA A 179 -10.80 8.83 -2.78
N SER A 180 -9.64 8.63 -2.15
CA SER A 180 -8.74 9.72 -1.75
C SER A 180 -8.21 10.50 -2.95
N ALA A 181 -7.81 9.81 -4.03
CA ALA A 181 -7.36 10.47 -5.26
C ALA A 181 -8.46 11.33 -5.89
N SER A 182 -9.69 10.82 -5.90
CA SER A 182 -10.86 11.56 -6.41
C SER A 182 -11.16 12.81 -5.58
N GLU A 183 -11.12 12.70 -4.24
CA GLU A 183 -11.33 13.84 -3.34
C GLU A 183 -10.27 14.94 -3.57
N VAL A 184 -8.99 14.56 -3.68
CA VAL A 184 -7.91 15.52 -3.96
C VAL A 184 -8.08 16.16 -5.34
N ALA A 185 -8.42 15.39 -6.37
CA ALA A 185 -8.67 15.93 -7.70
C ALA A 185 -9.84 16.93 -7.70
N ILE A 186 -10.93 16.62 -7.00
CA ILE A 186 -12.07 17.53 -6.85
C ILE A 186 -11.66 18.82 -6.11
N MET A 187 -10.84 18.72 -5.05
CA MET A 187 -10.34 19.90 -4.34
C MET A 187 -9.52 20.79 -5.27
N ILE A 188 -8.62 20.22 -6.08
CA ILE A 188 -7.81 20.98 -7.04
C ILE A 188 -8.69 21.65 -8.09
N LEU A 189 -9.70 20.95 -8.63
CA LEU A 189 -10.62 21.49 -9.63
C LEU A 189 -11.52 22.62 -9.08
N ARG A 190 -11.66 22.78 -7.77
CA ARG A 190 -12.40 23.85 -7.13
C ARG A 190 -11.57 25.12 -6.85
N ILE A 191 -10.27 25.11 -7.18
CA ILE A 191 -9.40 26.26 -7.01
C ILE A 191 -9.68 27.24 -8.14
N ASP A 192 -10.18 28.43 -7.81
CA ASP A 192 -10.46 29.50 -8.77
C ASP A 192 -9.22 30.36 -9.04
N ASP A 193 -8.44 30.67 -7.99
CA ASP A 193 -7.27 31.54 -8.08
C ASP A 193 -6.09 30.99 -7.28
N VAL A 194 -4.89 31.14 -7.81
CA VAL A 194 -3.62 30.82 -7.14
C VAL A 194 -2.78 32.08 -6.94
N ILE A 195 -2.59 32.49 -5.69
CA ILE A 195 -1.74 33.61 -5.32
C ILE A 195 -0.36 33.12 -4.89
N ALA A 196 0.65 33.39 -5.72
CA ALA A 196 2.04 33.09 -5.36
C ALA A 196 2.61 34.20 -4.48
N ALA A 197 2.88 33.90 -3.20
CA ALA A 197 3.62 34.81 -2.33
C ALA A 197 5.10 34.79 -2.70
N ARG A 198 5.67 36.01 -2.94
CA ARG A 198 7.11 36.16 -3.13
C ARG A 198 7.81 35.94 -1.79
N LYS A 199 8.83 35.08 -1.72
CA LYS A 199 9.70 35.01 -0.54
C LYS A 199 10.27 36.40 -0.25
N PRO A 200 10.21 36.90 1.01
CA PRO A 200 10.90 38.13 1.39
C PRO A 200 12.38 37.99 1.02
N SER A 201 12.95 38.95 0.35
CA SER A 201 14.39 38.96 0.09
C SER A 201 15.10 39.30 1.42
N GLU A 202 16.29 38.75 1.64
CA GLU A 202 17.11 39.10 2.83
C GLU A 202 17.44 40.60 2.97
N ARG A 203 16.98 41.42 2.02
CA ARG A 203 17.14 42.89 2.05
C ARG A 203 15.93 43.60 2.63
N ASP A 204 14.85 42.87 2.96
CA ASP A 204 13.61 43.44 3.50
C ASP A 204 13.49 43.24 5.03
N ILE A 205 14.60 42.82 5.70
CA ILE A 205 14.72 42.67 7.16
C ILE A 205 15.72 43.68 7.69
#